data_f98f354b0fe2db2b7c95de39ba8e3972
#
_entry.id   f98f354b0fe2db2b7c95de39ba8e3972
#
_cell.length_a   1.000
_cell.length_b   1.000
_cell.length_c   1.000
_cell.angle_alpha   90.00
_cell.angle_beta   90.00
_cell.angle_gamma   90.00
#
_symmetry.space_group_name_H-M   'P 1'
#
loop_
_entity.id
_entity.type
_entity.pdbx_description
1 polymer ?
#
loop_
_entity_poly.entity_id
_entity_poly.type
_entity_poly.pdbx_seq_one_letter_code
_entity_poly.pdbx_strand_id
1 'polypeptide(L)'
;MWIGLVGSEMCIRDRLESLNIFKKPKTSKLSYELDDLSKKYLATSARKNIQKAVDFADKAHDGQFRKSGEPFLIHPINVGIILAGLKMDGDTIVAGLLHDVVEDCEISLKEVKKLFGKNVSNLVNGVTKLLQLDEKLIDQGQAEYFQKMALATAEDVRVVIIKWADRLHNLKTIEHLPRDKQIKKSKETLELYAPLAHQIGMHKMA
;
A
#
# COMPACT_ATOMS: atom_id res chain seq x y z
N MET A 1 0.64 -34.08 -32.81
CA MET A 1 1.77 -34.48 -31.96
C MET A 1 2.39 -33.20 -31.32
N TRP A 2 1.62 -32.54 -30.41
CA TRP A 2 2.01 -31.27 -29.75
C TRP A 2 1.43 -31.21 -28.33
N ILE A 3 1.77 -32.19 -27.47
CA ILE A 3 1.30 -32.25 -26.07
C ILE A 3 2.47 -32.35 -25.07
N GLY A 4 3.71 -32.23 -25.53
CA GLY A 4 4.89 -32.49 -24.65
C GLY A 4 5.57 -31.30 -24.00
N LEU A 5 5.25 -30.03 -24.35
CA LEU A 5 6.03 -28.86 -23.90
C LEU A 5 5.43 -28.08 -22.74
N VAL A 6 4.11 -28.13 -22.54
CA VAL A 6 3.43 -27.39 -21.46
C VAL A 6 3.73 -27.99 -20.07
N GLY A 7 3.92 -29.31 -19.99
CA GLY A 7 4.23 -30.00 -18.73
C GLY A 7 5.65 -29.76 -18.21
N SER A 8 6.62 -29.49 -19.08
CA SER A 8 8.02 -29.29 -18.69
C SER A 8 8.29 -27.88 -18.15
N GLU A 9 7.63 -26.85 -18.68
CA GLU A 9 7.77 -25.47 -18.20
C GLU A 9 7.09 -25.27 -16.83
N MET A 10 5.93 -25.91 -16.61
CA MET A 10 5.28 -25.88 -15.30
C MET A 10 6.10 -26.60 -14.24
N CYS A 11 6.74 -27.73 -14.57
CA CYS A 11 7.60 -28.48 -13.67
C CYS A 11 8.94 -27.73 -13.34
N ILE A 12 9.47 -26.95 -14.29
CA ILE A 12 10.67 -26.11 -14.08
C ILE A 12 10.32 -24.94 -13.18
N ARG A 13 9.17 -24.28 -13.37
CA ARG A 13 8.70 -23.19 -12.55
C ARG A 13 8.47 -23.62 -11.09
N ASP A 14 7.75 -24.71 -10.86
CA ASP A 14 7.52 -25.28 -9.52
C ASP A 14 8.82 -25.70 -8.83
N ARG A 15 9.80 -26.23 -9.60
CA ARG A 15 11.10 -26.61 -9.07
C ARG A 15 11.98 -25.40 -8.74
N LEU A 16 11.91 -24.32 -9.50
CA LEU A 16 12.59 -23.07 -9.23
C LEU A 16 11.98 -22.34 -8.05
N GLU A 17 10.65 -22.39 -7.87
CA GLU A 17 9.95 -21.88 -6.69
C GLU A 17 10.34 -22.67 -5.42
N SER A 18 10.44 -23.98 -5.50
CA SER A 18 10.87 -24.85 -4.37
C SER A 18 12.34 -24.62 -3.96
N LEU A 19 13.20 -24.19 -4.87
CA LEU A 19 14.60 -23.87 -4.59
C LEU A 19 14.82 -22.48 -4.00
N ASN A 20 13.74 -21.71 -3.78
CA ASN A 20 13.82 -20.36 -3.17
C ASN A 20 14.73 -19.37 -3.94
N ILE A 21 15.06 -19.65 -5.22
CA ILE A 21 15.97 -18.85 -6.05
C ILE A 21 15.33 -17.48 -6.39
N PHE A 22 13.99 -17.38 -6.33
CA PHE A 22 13.23 -16.14 -6.50
C PHE A 22 12.90 -15.43 -5.18
N LYS A 23 13.48 -15.82 -4.04
CA LYS A 23 13.39 -15.01 -2.82
C LYS A 23 14.13 -13.69 -3.05
N LYS A 24 13.47 -12.84 -3.60
CA LYS A 24 13.22 -11.42 -3.49
C LYS A 24 14.35 -10.66 -2.76
N PRO A 25 15.57 -10.51 -3.33
CA PRO A 25 16.59 -9.67 -2.70
C PRO A 25 16.12 -8.23 -2.52
N LYS A 26 15.14 -7.80 -3.32
CA LYS A 26 14.57 -6.45 -3.27
C LYS A 26 13.61 -6.25 -2.08
N THR A 27 12.76 -7.22 -1.74
CA THR A 27 11.84 -7.13 -0.60
C THR A 27 12.58 -7.18 0.74
N SER A 28 13.61 -8.01 0.90
CA SER A 28 14.43 -8.06 2.11
C SER A 28 15.18 -6.74 2.35
N LYS A 29 15.71 -6.12 1.29
CA LYS A 29 16.38 -4.81 1.37
C LYS A 29 15.39 -3.72 1.80
N LEU A 30 14.18 -3.69 1.24
CA LEU A 30 13.15 -2.71 1.60
C LEU A 30 12.65 -2.91 3.04
N SER A 31 12.47 -4.16 3.48
CA SER A 31 12.09 -4.45 4.88
C SER A 31 13.18 -3.99 5.86
N TYR A 32 14.45 -4.15 5.52
CA TYR A 32 15.56 -3.63 6.32
C TYR A 32 15.56 -2.10 6.37
N GLU A 33 15.32 -1.42 5.24
CA GLU A 33 15.21 0.04 5.17
C GLU A 33 14.06 0.55 6.05
N LEU A 34 12.90 -0.09 6.00
CA LEU A 34 11.75 0.23 6.84
C LEU A 34 12.09 0.09 8.33
N ASP A 35 12.78 -1.01 8.72
CA ASP A 35 13.20 -1.21 10.10
C ASP A 35 14.23 -0.16 10.54
N ASP A 36 15.23 0.16 9.71
CA ASP A 36 16.26 1.16 10.03
C ASP A 36 15.66 2.56 10.22
N LEU A 37 14.70 2.97 9.38
CA LEU A 37 13.97 4.22 9.55
C LEU A 37 13.15 4.22 10.84
N SER A 38 12.40 3.17 11.09
CA SER A 38 11.53 3.00 12.26
C SER A 38 12.31 2.95 13.57
N LYS A 39 13.49 2.33 13.58
CA LYS A 39 14.39 2.21 14.73
C LYS A 39 14.82 3.55 15.32
N LYS A 40 14.84 4.61 14.51
CA LYS A 40 15.31 5.93 14.93
C LYS A 40 14.34 6.62 15.89
N TYR A 41 13.07 6.20 15.97
CA TYR A 41 12.05 6.90 16.75
C TYR A 41 10.96 6.01 17.36
N LEU A 42 10.81 4.74 16.92
CA LEU A 42 9.80 3.83 17.46
C LEU A 42 10.36 2.86 18.48
N ALA A 43 9.54 2.54 19.48
CA ALA A 43 9.83 1.50 20.45
C ALA A 43 9.90 0.10 19.79
N THR A 44 10.65 -0.81 20.41
CA THR A 44 10.83 -2.18 19.92
C THR A 44 9.50 -2.94 19.72
N SER A 45 8.50 -2.71 20.58
CA SER A 45 7.17 -3.33 20.45
C SER A 45 6.46 -2.91 19.17
N ALA A 46 6.49 -1.62 18.82
CA ALA A 46 5.91 -1.11 17.57
C ALA A 46 6.63 -1.69 16.34
N ARG A 47 7.96 -1.77 16.38
CA ARG A 47 8.75 -2.37 15.29
C ARG A 47 8.45 -3.86 15.09
N LYS A 48 8.25 -4.63 16.16
CA LYS A 48 7.80 -6.04 16.07
C LYS A 48 6.44 -6.14 15.39
N ASN A 49 5.52 -5.21 15.67
CA ASN A 49 4.21 -5.16 15.00
C ASN A 49 4.34 -4.81 13.51
N ILE A 50 5.24 -3.90 13.15
CA ILE A 50 5.55 -3.56 11.75
C ILE A 50 6.08 -4.80 11.02
N GLN A 51 7.06 -5.52 11.59
CA GLN A 51 7.58 -6.74 10.98
C GLN A 51 6.48 -7.81 10.83
N LYS A 52 5.65 -8.00 11.85
CA LYS A 52 4.47 -8.90 11.78
C LYS A 52 3.52 -8.53 10.64
N ALA A 53 3.32 -7.23 10.39
CA ALA A 53 2.48 -6.75 9.29
C ALA A 53 3.12 -7.00 7.93
N VAL A 54 4.44 -6.84 7.78
CA VAL A 54 5.18 -7.21 6.57
C VAL A 54 5.02 -8.70 6.26
N ASP A 55 5.23 -9.56 7.26
CA ASP A 55 5.11 -11.02 7.11
C ASP A 55 3.66 -11.44 6.77
N PHE A 56 2.68 -10.74 7.34
CA PHE A 56 1.26 -10.96 7.05
C PHE A 56 0.90 -10.52 5.63
N ALA A 57 1.32 -9.33 5.21
CA ALA A 57 1.09 -8.84 3.86
C ALA A 57 1.79 -9.70 2.79
N ASP A 58 3.00 -10.23 3.07
CA ASP A 58 3.70 -11.14 2.16
C ASP A 58 2.90 -12.42 1.91
N LYS A 59 2.31 -13.00 2.96
CA LYS A 59 1.45 -14.18 2.85
C LYS A 59 0.12 -13.88 2.16
N ALA A 60 -0.47 -12.72 2.46
CA ALA A 60 -1.76 -12.32 1.90
C ALA A 60 -1.67 -12.09 0.38
N HIS A 61 -0.55 -11.50 -0.08
CA HIS A 61 -0.29 -11.20 -1.50
C HIS A 61 0.59 -12.26 -2.19
N ASP A 62 0.67 -13.48 -1.64
CA ASP A 62 1.49 -14.53 -2.23
C ASP A 62 1.02 -14.86 -3.66
N GLY A 63 1.97 -14.95 -4.59
CA GLY A 63 1.67 -15.16 -6.00
C GLY A 63 1.12 -13.95 -6.75
N GLN A 64 0.88 -12.81 -6.11
CA GLN A 64 0.40 -11.59 -6.77
C GLN A 64 1.58 -10.73 -7.27
N PHE A 65 1.41 -10.15 -8.47
CA PHE A 65 2.39 -9.29 -9.12
C PHE A 65 1.75 -7.98 -9.57
N ARG A 66 2.52 -6.89 -9.50
CA ARG A 66 2.13 -5.61 -10.07
C ARG A 66 2.29 -5.61 -11.60
N LYS A 67 1.75 -4.58 -12.27
CA LYS A 67 1.91 -4.38 -13.73
C LYS A 67 3.38 -4.20 -14.14
N SER A 68 4.25 -3.80 -13.23
CA SER A 68 5.70 -3.76 -13.43
C SER A 68 6.35 -5.16 -13.46
N GLY A 69 5.61 -6.24 -13.18
CA GLY A 69 6.14 -7.59 -13.00
C GLY A 69 6.82 -7.84 -11.65
N GLU A 70 6.85 -6.84 -10.76
CA GLU A 70 7.39 -6.98 -9.41
C GLU A 70 6.37 -7.64 -8.46
N PRO A 71 6.83 -8.38 -7.41
CA PRO A 71 5.94 -8.88 -6.37
C PRO A 71 5.09 -7.76 -5.75
N PHE A 72 3.83 -8.04 -5.49
CA PHE A 72 2.89 -7.04 -4.98
C PHE A 72 3.36 -6.42 -3.66
N LEU A 73 3.98 -7.21 -2.77
CA LEU A 73 4.50 -6.78 -1.47
C LEU A 73 5.45 -5.56 -1.52
N ILE A 74 6.14 -5.34 -2.65
CA ILE A 74 7.01 -4.17 -2.83
C ILE A 74 6.24 -2.86 -2.61
N HIS A 75 4.97 -2.80 -3.02
CA HIS A 75 4.14 -1.62 -2.86
C HIS A 75 3.85 -1.28 -1.39
N PRO A 76 3.22 -2.14 -0.59
CA PRO A 76 2.93 -1.81 0.80
C PRO A 76 4.19 -1.55 1.63
N ILE A 77 5.32 -2.21 1.37
CA ILE A 77 6.57 -1.88 2.07
C ILE A 77 7.02 -0.46 1.73
N ASN A 78 6.95 -0.03 0.47
CA ASN A 78 7.32 1.35 0.10
C ASN A 78 6.36 2.38 0.70
N VAL A 79 5.06 2.09 0.79
CA VAL A 79 4.11 2.92 1.53
C VAL A 79 4.54 3.04 3.01
N GLY A 80 4.91 1.92 3.64
CA GLY A 80 5.46 1.91 5.00
C GLY A 80 6.74 2.75 5.14
N ILE A 81 7.66 2.69 4.17
CA ILE A 81 8.90 3.49 4.13
C ILE A 81 8.57 4.99 4.04
N ILE A 82 7.62 5.39 3.19
CA ILE A 82 7.16 6.78 3.09
C ILE A 82 6.61 7.26 4.43
N LEU A 83 5.73 6.47 5.07
CA LEU A 83 5.15 6.79 6.37
C LEU A 83 6.21 6.87 7.49
N ALA A 84 7.19 5.95 7.49
CA ALA A 84 8.32 5.99 8.43
C ALA A 84 9.21 7.22 8.19
N GLY A 85 9.44 7.62 6.95
CA GLY A 85 10.13 8.86 6.59
C GLY A 85 9.43 10.13 7.09
N LEU A 86 8.09 10.10 7.19
CA LEU A 86 7.26 11.14 7.79
C LEU A 86 7.20 11.03 9.34
N LYS A 87 7.89 10.06 9.93
CA LYS A 87 7.89 9.77 11.37
C LYS A 87 6.50 9.47 11.95
N MET A 88 5.67 8.78 11.18
CA MET A 88 4.35 8.36 11.63
C MET A 88 4.45 7.28 12.72
N ASP A 89 3.42 7.17 13.57
CA ASP A 89 3.34 6.15 14.60
C ASP A 89 3.23 4.72 14.05
N GLY A 90 3.51 3.73 14.90
CA GLY A 90 3.56 2.32 14.49
C GLY A 90 2.24 1.79 13.92
N ASP A 91 1.08 2.21 14.47
CA ASP A 91 -0.24 1.79 14.00
C ASP A 91 -0.52 2.33 12.59
N THR A 92 -0.08 3.56 12.31
CA THR A 92 -0.19 4.17 10.97
C THR A 92 0.65 3.43 9.93
N ILE A 93 1.90 3.07 10.28
CA ILE A 93 2.78 2.30 9.40
C ILE A 93 2.20 0.92 9.15
N VAL A 94 1.74 0.23 10.19
CA VAL A 94 1.07 -1.08 10.07
C VAL A 94 -0.18 -0.99 9.18
N ALA A 95 -1.01 0.04 9.36
CA ALA A 95 -2.18 0.25 8.51
C ALA A 95 -1.79 0.52 7.05
N GLY A 96 -0.70 1.26 6.81
CA GLY A 96 -0.14 1.45 5.47
C GLY A 96 0.39 0.18 4.82
N LEU A 97 0.94 -0.76 5.61
CA LEU A 97 1.36 -2.09 5.13
C LEU A 97 0.16 -2.99 4.78
N LEU A 98 -0.99 -2.76 5.42
CA LEU A 98 -2.18 -3.61 5.32
C LEU A 98 -3.33 -2.96 4.53
N HIS A 99 -3.12 -1.79 3.91
CA HIS A 99 -4.21 -1.00 3.32
C HIS A 99 -4.95 -1.73 2.18
N ASP A 100 -4.23 -2.56 1.41
CA ASP A 100 -4.78 -3.30 0.27
C ASP A 100 -5.27 -4.71 0.62
N VAL A 101 -4.88 -5.28 1.80
CA VAL A 101 -5.19 -6.70 2.11
C VAL A 101 -6.69 -6.99 2.24
N VAL A 102 -7.49 -5.99 2.61
CA VAL A 102 -8.95 -6.15 2.75
C VAL A 102 -9.66 -6.05 1.39
N GLU A 103 -9.09 -5.34 0.43
CA GLU A 103 -9.67 -5.16 -0.91
C GLU A 103 -9.18 -6.21 -1.89
N ASP A 104 -7.88 -6.49 -1.89
CA ASP A 104 -7.23 -7.35 -2.88
C ASP A 104 -7.07 -8.81 -2.42
N CYS A 105 -7.27 -9.09 -1.13
CA CYS A 105 -7.18 -10.42 -0.54
C CYS A 105 -8.47 -10.74 0.23
N GLU A 106 -8.82 -12.01 0.37
CA GLU A 106 -10.01 -12.46 1.13
C GLU A 106 -9.83 -12.31 2.66
N ILE A 107 -9.31 -11.15 3.12
CA ILE A 107 -9.03 -10.88 4.53
C ILE A 107 -10.05 -9.90 5.08
N SER A 108 -10.69 -10.28 6.18
CA SER A 108 -11.71 -9.45 6.82
C SER A 108 -11.11 -8.42 7.80
N LEU A 109 -11.78 -7.27 7.94
CA LEU A 109 -11.45 -6.28 8.97
C LEU A 109 -11.48 -6.87 10.40
N LYS A 110 -12.30 -7.92 10.65
CA LYS A 110 -12.33 -8.64 11.93
C LYS A 110 -11.00 -9.34 12.19
N GLU A 111 -10.41 -9.92 11.18
CA GLU A 111 -9.10 -10.58 11.26
C GLU A 111 -7.98 -9.56 11.50
N VAL A 112 -7.95 -8.46 10.75
CA VAL A 112 -7.03 -7.35 10.99
C VAL A 112 -7.15 -6.84 12.41
N LYS A 113 -8.38 -6.64 12.92
CA LYS A 113 -8.63 -6.21 14.30
C LYS A 113 -8.11 -7.23 15.33
N LYS A 114 -8.30 -8.52 15.10
CA LYS A 114 -7.83 -9.59 16.00
C LYS A 114 -6.31 -9.65 16.08
N LEU A 115 -5.60 -9.43 14.96
CA LEU A 115 -4.15 -9.58 14.85
C LEU A 115 -3.39 -8.31 15.20
N PHE A 116 -3.92 -7.13 14.86
CA PHE A 116 -3.23 -5.84 14.92
C PHE A 116 -3.93 -4.78 15.77
N GLY A 117 -5.11 -5.09 16.31
CA GLY A 117 -5.85 -4.22 17.21
C GLY A 117 -6.86 -3.30 16.51
N LYS A 118 -7.65 -2.60 17.35
CA LYS A 118 -8.77 -1.76 16.91
C LYS A 118 -8.32 -0.55 16.10
N ASN A 119 -7.22 0.09 16.52
CA ASN A 119 -6.73 1.31 15.87
C ASN A 119 -6.31 1.02 14.42
N VAL A 120 -5.48 0.00 14.21
CA VAL A 120 -5.05 -0.43 12.86
C VAL A 120 -6.26 -0.79 12.00
N SER A 121 -7.20 -1.58 12.52
CA SER A 121 -8.41 -1.96 11.79
C SER A 121 -9.29 -0.76 11.40
N ASN A 122 -9.39 0.26 12.26
CA ASN A 122 -10.13 1.48 11.95
C ASN A 122 -9.42 2.28 10.85
N LEU A 123 -8.10 2.42 10.91
CA LEU A 123 -7.30 3.09 9.87
C LEU A 123 -7.45 2.39 8.51
N VAL A 124 -7.28 1.07 8.46
CA VAL A 124 -7.46 0.28 7.22
C VAL A 124 -8.88 0.48 6.68
N ASN A 125 -9.92 0.35 7.52
CA ASN A 125 -11.31 0.58 7.11
C ASN A 125 -11.53 2.00 6.54
N GLY A 126 -10.91 3.02 7.15
CA GLY A 126 -10.97 4.39 6.68
C GLY A 126 -10.36 4.55 5.28
N VAL A 127 -9.18 3.94 5.05
CA VAL A 127 -8.50 3.94 3.74
C VAL A 127 -9.34 3.23 2.69
N THR A 128 -9.87 2.03 2.99
CA THR A 128 -10.78 1.28 2.09
C THR A 128 -12.01 2.12 1.69
N LYS A 129 -12.65 2.80 2.66
CA LYS A 129 -13.77 3.68 2.36
C LYS A 129 -13.39 4.84 1.42
N LEU A 130 -12.20 5.44 1.60
CA LEU A 130 -11.73 6.50 0.71
C LEU A 130 -11.44 5.97 -0.70
N LEU A 131 -10.90 4.74 -0.84
CA LEU A 131 -10.67 4.11 -2.14
C LEU A 131 -11.97 3.91 -2.92
N GLN A 132 -13.00 3.38 -2.27
CA GLN A 132 -14.33 3.19 -2.88
C GLN A 132 -14.99 4.52 -3.30
N LEU A 133 -14.61 5.62 -2.67
CA LEU A 133 -15.06 6.96 -3.04
C LEU A 133 -14.30 7.48 -4.26
N ASP A 134 -12.99 7.27 -4.35
CA ASP A 134 -12.19 7.66 -5.52
C ASP A 134 -12.77 7.08 -6.82
N GLU A 135 -13.20 5.82 -6.80
CA GLU A 135 -13.77 5.16 -7.99
C GLU A 135 -15.13 5.75 -8.43
N LYS A 136 -15.94 6.19 -7.47
CA LYS A 136 -17.30 6.68 -7.73
C LYS A 136 -17.39 8.18 -8.05
N LEU A 137 -16.44 8.98 -7.55
CA LEU A 137 -16.55 10.45 -7.53
C LEU A 137 -15.77 11.16 -8.63
N ILE A 138 -14.93 10.47 -9.37
CA ILE A 138 -14.21 11.04 -10.51
C ILE A 138 -15.18 11.64 -11.54
N ASP A 139 -16.38 11.08 -11.62
CA ASP A 139 -17.43 11.56 -12.53
C ASP A 139 -18.43 12.57 -11.89
N GLN A 140 -18.41 12.75 -10.57
CA GLN A 140 -19.44 13.54 -9.84
C GLN A 140 -18.98 14.94 -9.38
N GLY A 141 -17.69 15.27 -9.49
CA GLY A 141 -17.17 16.62 -9.26
C GLY A 141 -16.26 16.75 -8.03
N GLN A 142 -15.33 17.69 -8.13
CA GLN A 142 -14.30 17.97 -7.13
C GLN A 142 -14.85 18.31 -5.75
N ALA A 143 -15.95 19.04 -5.68
CA ALA A 143 -16.52 19.51 -4.41
C ALA A 143 -16.95 18.37 -3.47
N GLU A 144 -17.57 17.33 -4.00
CA GLU A 144 -18.01 16.17 -3.21
C GLU A 144 -16.82 15.36 -2.70
N TYR A 145 -15.77 15.22 -3.53
CA TYR A 145 -14.53 14.58 -3.12
C TYR A 145 -13.85 15.35 -1.97
N PHE A 146 -13.73 16.68 -2.08
CA PHE A 146 -13.18 17.54 -1.02
C PHE A 146 -13.96 17.41 0.29
N GLN A 147 -15.29 17.40 0.22
CA GLN A 147 -16.14 17.24 1.41
C GLN A 147 -15.89 15.89 2.11
N LYS A 148 -15.79 14.80 1.37
CA LYS A 148 -15.54 13.45 1.92
C LYS A 148 -14.14 13.31 2.47
N MET A 149 -13.14 13.88 1.80
CA MET A 149 -11.76 13.93 2.34
C MET A 149 -11.69 14.76 3.62
N ALA A 150 -12.40 15.88 3.69
CA ALA A 150 -12.50 16.71 4.90
C ALA A 150 -13.15 15.94 6.06
N LEU A 151 -14.21 15.18 5.81
CA LEU A 151 -14.84 14.32 6.81
C LEU A 151 -13.89 13.22 7.30
N ALA A 152 -13.21 12.54 6.39
CA ALA A 152 -12.22 11.51 6.75
C ALA A 152 -11.05 12.11 7.57
N THR A 153 -10.60 13.33 7.21
CA THR A 153 -9.57 14.06 7.95
C THR A 153 -10.06 14.44 9.36
N ALA A 154 -11.32 14.80 9.49
CA ALA A 154 -11.92 15.14 10.78
C ALA A 154 -12.07 13.90 11.69
N GLU A 155 -12.30 12.71 11.14
CA GLU A 155 -12.35 11.46 11.90
C GLU A 155 -10.94 11.02 12.33
N ASP A 156 -10.01 10.89 11.40
CA ASP A 156 -8.60 10.56 11.68
C ASP A 156 -7.72 10.98 10.50
N VAL A 157 -6.93 12.03 10.66
CA VAL A 157 -6.03 12.57 9.63
C VAL A 157 -5.04 11.51 9.09
N ARG A 158 -4.71 10.50 9.89
CA ARG A 158 -3.79 9.42 9.48
C ARG A 158 -4.31 8.62 8.28
N VAL A 159 -5.63 8.48 8.16
CA VAL A 159 -6.26 7.83 6.99
C VAL A 159 -5.88 8.53 5.70
N VAL A 160 -5.94 9.86 5.70
CA VAL A 160 -5.57 10.69 4.54
C VAL A 160 -4.08 10.63 4.26
N ILE A 161 -3.25 10.63 5.31
CA ILE A 161 -1.78 10.52 5.18
C ILE A 161 -1.39 9.17 4.56
N ILE A 162 -2.02 8.05 4.97
CA ILE A 162 -1.81 6.73 4.37
C ILE A 162 -2.19 6.75 2.88
N LYS A 163 -3.36 7.32 2.56
CA LYS A 163 -3.83 7.43 1.18
C LYS A 163 -2.88 8.23 0.30
N TRP A 164 -2.28 9.29 0.83
CA TRP A 164 -1.27 10.06 0.09
C TRP A 164 0.05 9.30 -0.07
N ALA A 165 0.49 8.55 0.94
CA ALA A 165 1.68 7.70 0.82
C ALA A 165 1.48 6.62 -0.26
N ASP A 166 0.29 6.01 -0.34
CA ASP A 166 -0.11 5.12 -1.43
C ASP A 166 -0.06 5.83 -2.79
N ARG A 167 -0.73 7.00 -2.91
CA ARG A 167 -0.73 7.78 -4.15
C ARG A 167 0.67 8.16 -4.60
N LEU A 168 1.53 8.61 -3.69
CA LEU A 168 2.91 8.97 -3.98
C LEU A 168 3.71 7.77 -4.51
N HIS A 169 3.55 6.58 -3.94
CA HIS A 169 4.22 5.39 -4.46
C HIS A 169 3.65 4.98 -5.83
N ASN A 170 2.34 5.07 -6.03
CA ASN A 170 1.71 4.79 -7.33
C ASN A 170 2.20 5.76 -8.43
N LEU A 171 2.47 7.02 -8.10
CA LEU A 171 3.08 7.97 -9.04
C LEU A 171 4.53 7.64 -9.39
N LYS A 172 5.32 7.13 -8.43
CA LYS A 172 6.71 6.70 -8.68
C LYS A 172 6.82 5.50 -9.62
N THR A 173 5.73 4.77 -9.82
CA THR A 173 5.66 3.58 -10.68
C THR A 173 4.67 3.74 -11.83
N ILE A 174 4.29 4.99 -12.15
CA ILE A 174 3.21 5.31 -13.10
C ILE A 174 3.55 4.91 -14.53
N GLU A 175 4.84 4.84 -14.89
CA GLU A 175 5.34 4.45 -16.22
C GLU A 175 4.91 3.05 -16.64
N HIS A 176 4.61 2.18 -15.69
CA HIS A 176 4.13 0.81 -15.98
C HIS A 176 2.63 0.74 -16.29
N LEU A 177 1.92 1.87 -16.24
CA LEU A 177 0.49 1.93 -16.57
C LEU A 177 0.28 2.32 -18.05
N PRO A 178 -0.84 1.92 -18.69
CA PRO A 178 -1.27 2.46 -19.97
C PRO A 178 -1.38 3.99 -19.95
N ARG A 179 -1.12 4.64 -21.09
CA ARG A 179 -1.02 6.11 -21.18
C ARG A 179 -2.28 6.85 -20.71
N ASP A 180 -3.46 6.33 -21.02
CA ASP A 180 -4.73 6.86 -20.57
C ASP A 180 -4.84 6.88 -19.04
N LYS A 181 -4.41 5.80 -18.38
CA LYS A 181 -4.37 5.69 -16.91
C LYS A 181 -3.31 6.59 -16.29
N GLN A 182 -2.16 6.76 -16.95
CA GLN A 182 -1.14 7.72 -16.49
C GLN A 182 -1.72 9.13 -16.45
N ILE A 183 -2.34 9.58 -17.55
CA ILE A 183 -2.96 10.91 -17.66
C ILE A 183 -4.03 11.10 -16.59
N LYS A 184 -4.95 10.11 -16.44
CA LYS A 184 -6.01 10.16 -15.44
C LYS A 184 -5.45 10.33 -14.03
N LYS A 185 -4.51 9.45 -13.62
CA LYS A 185 -3.92 9.50 -12.27
C LYS A 185 -3.10 10.77 -12.01
N SER A 186 -2.40 11.28 -13.02
CA SER A 186 -1.67 12.55 -12.91
C SER A 186 -2.62 13.73 -12.72
N LYS A 187 -3.70 13.79 -13.52
CA LYS A 187 -4.73 14.83 -13.39
C LYS A 187 -5.39 14.81 -12.00
N GLU A 188 -5.85 13.65 -11.54
CA GLU A 188 -6.39 13.48 -10.20
C GLU A 188 -5.42 13.99 -9.12
N THR A 189 -4.13 13.68 -9.26
CA THR A 189 -3.13 14.09 -8.29
C THR A 189 -2.96 15.61 -8.26
N LEU A 190 -2.87 16.25 -9.41
CA LEU A 190 -2.69 17.70 -9.51
C LEU A 190 -3.94 18.48 -9.09
N GLU A 191 -5.14 17.97 -9.40
CA GLU A 191 -6.39 18.68 -9.16
C GLU A 191 -6.98 18.42 -7.76
N LEU A 192 -6.68 17.27 -7.14
CA LEU A 192 -7.27 16.87 -5.87
C LEU A 192 -6.24 16.72 -4.75
N TYR A 193 -5.22 15.88 -4.96
CA TYR A 193 -4.30 15.49 -3.88
C TYR A 193 -3.30 16.61 -3.52
N ALA A 194 -2.71 17.28 -4.50
CA ALA A 194 -1.71 18.30 -4.24
C ALA A 194 -2.29 19.54 -3.53
N PRO A 195 -3.46 20.11 -3.94
CA PRO A 195 -4.10 21.20 -3.21
C PRO A 195 -4.45 20.85 -1.75
N LEU A 196 -4.97 19.62 -1.52
CA LEU A 196 -5.28 19.16 -0.16
C LEU A 196 -4.03 19.02 0.70
N ALA A 197 -2.95 18.44 0.16
CA ALA A 197 -1.69 18.31 0.86
C ALA A 197 -1.14 19.69 1.29
N HIS A 198 -1.27 20.67 0.40
CA HIS A 198 -0.89 22.05 0.70
C HIS A 198 -1.72 22.66 1.84
N GLN A 199 -3.05 22.48 1.81
CA GLN A 199 -3.97 23.03 2.83
C GLN A 199 -3.70 22.49 4.23
N ILE A 200 -3.31 21.23 4.37
CA ILE A 200 -2.99 20.62 5.69
C ILE A 200 -1.51 20.71 6.05
N GLY A 201 -0.73 21.51 5.30
CA GLY A 201 0.66 21.80 5.62
C GLY A 201 1.67 20.70 5.27
N MET A 202 1.28 19.71 4.48
CA MET A 202 2.16 18.61 4.05
C MET A 202 2.96 18.97 2.78
N HIS A 203 3.70 20.08 2.82
CA HIS A 203 4.44 20.62 1.67
C HIS A 203 5.47 19.67 1.04
N LYS A 204 5.91 18.62 1.77
CA LYS A 204 6.80 17.58 1.21
C LYS A 204 6.08 16.57 0.34
N MET A 205 4.75 16.55 0.37
CA MET A 205 3.90 15.63 -0.40
C MET A 205 3.08 16.35 -1.49
N ALA A 206 3.02 17.68 -1.44
CA ALA A 206 2.44 18.52 -2.47
C ALA A 206 3.46 18.81 -3.58
#